data_60a54d64dcbef8b2950a2ab6ccb26a59
#
_entry.id   60a54d64dcbef8b2950a2ab6ccb26a59
#
_cell.length_a   1.000
_cell.length_b   1.000
_cell.length_c   1.000
_cell.angle_alpha   90.00
_cell.angle_beta   90.00
_cell.angle_gamma   90.00
#
_symmetry.space_group_name_H-M   'P 1'
#
loop_
_entity.id
_entity.type
_entity.pdbx_description
1 polymer ?
#
loop_
_entity_poly.entity_id
_entity_poly.type
_entity_poly.pdbx_seq_one_letter_code
_entity_poly.pdbx_strand_id
1 'polypeptide(L)'
;MSFVSVAPEIVVAAATDLAGIGSAISAANAAAAAPTTAVLAAGADEVSAAIAALFSGHAQAYQALSAQAAAFHQQFVQTLAGGAGAYAAAEAQVEQQLLAAINAPTQALLGRPLIGNGADGAPGTGQAGGAGGILYGNGGNGGSGAAGQAGGAGGPAGLIGHGGSGGAGGHGGWLWGNGGVGGSGGAGVGAGVAGGHGGAGGAAGLWGAGGGGGNGGNGADANIVSGGDGGLGGAGGGGGWLYGDGGAGGHGGQGAIGLGGGAGGDGGQGGAGRGLWGTGGAGGHGGQGGGTRGPTAARSGRHGRRGWRRWADRQRRGRRRRRCRRVRRGRRSRRCRRERHADRARRRRRRRRRQQFR
;
A
#
# COMPACT_ATOMS: atom_id res chain seq x y z
N MET A 1 -36.03 -29.45 5.02
CA MET A 1 -34.94 -29.29 4.06
C MET A 1 -33.65 -29.24 4.86
N SER A 2 -32.70 -30.14 4.59
CA SER A 2 -31.41 -30.11 5.24
C SER A 2 -30.55 -29.03 4.56
N PHE A 3 -30.12 -28.04 5.31
CA PHE A 3 -29.16 -27.07 4.82
C PHE A 3 -27.78 -27.72 4.87
N VAL A 4 -27.14 -27.88 3.71
CA VAL A 4 -25.73 -28.26 3.62
C VAL A 4 -24.95 -26.95 3.61
N SER A 5 -24.24 -26.68 4.67
CA SER A 5 -23.26 -25.57 4.69
C SER A 5 -21.94 -26.11 4.15
N VAL A 6 -21.54 -25.66 2.98
CA VAL A 6 -20.23 -25.97 2.40
C VAL A 6 -19.34 -24.76 2.68
N ALA A 7 -18.11 -25.00 3.15
CA ALA A 7 -17.09 -23.98 3.23
C ALA A 7 -16.20 -24.08 1.97
N PRO A 8 -16.43 -23.25 0.94
CA PRO A 8 -15.71 -23.35 -0.35
C PRO A 8 -14.20 -23.31 -0.19
N GLU A 9 -13.69 -22.57 0.80
CA GLU A 9 -12.26 -22.42 1.08
C GLU A 9 -11.62 -23.74 1.49
N ILE A 10 -12.34 -24.59 2.26
CA ILE A 10 -11.85 -25.90 2.68
C ILE A 10 -11.76 -26.83 1.46
N VAL A 11 -12.72 -26.76 0.54
CA VAL A 11 -12.71 -27.55 -0.70
C VAL A 11 -11.56 -27.12 -1.61
N VAL A 12 -11.30 -25.82 -1.73
CA VAL A 12 -10.16 -25.29 -2.50
C VAL A 12 -8.84 -25.73 -1.87
N ALA A 13 -8.70 -25.69 -0.54
CA ALA A 13 -7.51 -26.18 0.16
C ALA A 13 -7.29 -27.68 -0.12
N ALA A 14 -8.33 -28.50 0.00
CA ALA A 14 -8.27 -29.93 -0.31
C ALA A 14 -7.88 -30.19 -1.78
N ALA A 15 -8.41 -29.42 -2.72
CA ALA A 15 -8.03 -29.50 -4.14
C ALA A 15 -6.54 -29.17 -4.34
N THR A 16 -6.02 -28.19 -3.62
CA THR A 16 -4.61 -27.82 -3.68
C THR A 16 -3.69 -28.91 -3.10
N ASP A 17 -4.07 -29.53 -1.99
CA ASP A 17 -3.34 -30.65 -1.40
C ASP A 17 -3.32 -31.85 -2.34
N LEU A 18 -4.47 -32.18 -2.96
CA LEU A 18 -4.55 -33.23 -3.96
C LEU A 18 -3.66 -32.94 -5.17
N ALA A 19 -3.61 -31.70 -5.65
CA ALA A 19 -2.70 -31.30 -6.73
C ALA A 19 -1.23 -31.53 -6.35
N GLY A 20 -0.86 -31.22 -5.10
CA GLY A 20 0.47 -31.49 -4.55
C GLY A 20 0.82 -32.98 -4.54
N ILE A 21 -0.11 -33.83 -4.11
CA ILE A 21 0.05 -35.30 -4.12
C ILE A 21 0.24 -35.80 -5.57
N GLY A 22 -0.58 -35.35 -6.52
CA GLY A 22 -0.46 -35.72 -7.93
C GLY A 22 0.90 -35.32 -8.53
N SER A 23 1.39 -34.15 -8.18
CA SER A 23 2.70 -33.67 -8.60
C SER A 23 3.83 -34.55 -8.04
N ALA A 24 3.78 -34.92 -6.75
CA ALA A 24 4.77 -35.77 -6.11
C ALA A 24 4.79 -37.18 -6.73
N ILE A 25 3.61 -37.79 -7.00
CA ILE A 25 3.51 -39.09 -7.66
C ILE A 25 4.09 -39.02 -9.09
N SER A 26 3.76 -37.97 -9.84
CA SER A 26 4.26 -37.79 -11.21
C SER A 26 5.78 -37.62 -11.24
N ALA A 27 6.37 -36.89 -10.29
CA ALA A 27 7.80 -36.75 -10.16
C ALA A 27 8.49 -38.07 -9.82
N ALA A 28 7.91 -38.87 -8.89
CA ALA A 28 8.44 -40.17 -8.53
C ALA A 28 8.39 -41.17 -9.72
N ASN A 29 7.27 -41.20 -10.47
CA ASN A 29 7.12 -42.05 -11.65
C ASN A 29 8.09 -41.65 -12.78
N ALA A 30 8.33 -40.34 -12.97
CA ALA A 30 9.31 -39.85 -13.95
C ALA A 30 10.75 -40.26 -13.54
N ALA A 31 11.10 -40.20 -12.26
CA ALA A 31 12.39 -40.62 -11.76
C ALA A 31 12.59 -42.15 -11.89
N ALA A 32 11.54 -42.95 -11.72
CA ALA A 32 11.57 -44.39 -11.86
C ALA A 32 11.56 -44.90 -13.31
N ALA A 33 11.17 -44.07 -14.28
CA ALA A 33 10.95 -44.48 -15.68
C ALA A 33 12.22 -45.09 -16.32
N ALA A 34 13.34 -44.34 -16.35
CA ALA A 34 14.57 -44.79 -17.01
C ALA A 34 15.16 -46.08 -16.37
N PRO A 35 15.33 -46.19 -15.03
CA PRO A 35 15.95 -47.39 -14.45
C PRO A 35 15.05 -48.63 -14.53
N THR A 36 13.73 -48.51 -14.71
CA THR A 36 12.80 -49.65 -14.76
C THR A 36 12.48 -50.09 -16.18
N THR A 37 12.42 -49.17 -17.16
CA THR A 37 12.10 -49.50 -18.57
C THR A 37 13.31 -49.94 -19.37
N ALA A 38 14.53 -49.73 -18.88
CA ALA A 38 15.78 -50.12 -19.55
C ALA A 38 16.60 -51.06 -18.65
N VAL A 39 15.99 -52.12 -18.14
CA VAL A 39 16.65 -53.13 -17.31
C VAL A 39 17.64 -53.91 -18.16
N LEU A 40 18.89 -53.98 -17.73
CA LEU A 40 19.92 -54.80 -18.39
C LEU A 40 19.81 -56.26 -17.95
N ALA A 41 20.09 -57.19 -18.86
CA ALA A 41 20.20 -58.60 -18.52
C ALA A 41 21.32 -58.88 -17.52
N ALA A 42 21.05 -59.66 -16.49
CA ALA A 42 22.04 -59.96 -15.43
C ALA A 42 23.18 -60.84 -15.94
N GLY A 43 23.00 -61.61 -17.02
CA GLY A 43 24.01 -62.41 -17.67
C GLY A 43 23.83 -62.38 -19.20
N ALA A 44 24.78 -62.95 -19.92
CA ALA A 44 24.76 -63.05 -21.38
C ALA A 44 24.02 -64.32 -21.86
N ASP A 45 22.93 -64.69 -21.15
CA ASP A 45 22.12 -65.89 -21.46
C ASP A 45 20.69 -65.49 -21.80
N GLU A 46 19.96 -66.41 -22.48
CA GLU A 46 18.60 -66.19 -22.98
C GLU A 46 17.60 -65.98 -21.85
N VAL A 47 17.80 -66.62 -20.69
CA VAL A 47 16.89 -66.51 -19.55
C VAL A 47 17.02 -65.12 -18.90
N SER A 48 18.24 -64.64 -18.68
CA SER A 48 18.49 -63.30 -18.19
C SER A 48 17.93 -62.24 -19.15
N ALA A 49 18.07 -62.40 -20.46
CA ALA A 49 17.53 -61.50 -21.47
C ALA A 49 15.98 -61.51 -21.48
N ALA A 50 15.34 -62.68 -21.38
CA ALA A 50 13.91 -62.82 -21.32
C ALA A 50 13.29 -62.17 -20.06
N ILE A 51 13.95 -62.33 -18.90
CA ILE A 51 13.54 -61.72 -17.63
C ILE A 51 13.68 -60.18 -17.73
N ALA A 52 14.75 -59.68 -18.24
CA ALA A 52 14.95 -58.22 -18.43
C ALA A 52 13.88 -57.61 -19.37
N ALA A 53 13.56 -58.30 -20.45
CA ALA A 53 12.49 -57.89 -21.36
C ALA A 53 11.11 -57.91 -20.70
N LEU A 54 10.81 -58.91 -19.86
CA LEU A 54 9.55 -58.99 -19.11
C LEU A 54 9.40 -57.78 -18.15
N PHE A 55 10.42 -57.49 -17.34
CA PHE A 55 10.38 -56.37 -16.41
C PHE A 55 10.32 -55.00 -17.12
N SER A 56 11.07 -54.84 -18.21
CA SER A 56 11.01 -53.64 -19.04
C SER A 56 9.65 -53.43 -19.66
N GLY A 57 9.01 -54.49 -20.16
CA GLY A 57 7.64 -54.47 -20.71
C GLY A 57 6.59 -54.13 -19.66
N HIS A 58 6.72 -54.72 -18.45
CA HIS A 58 5.83 -54.39 -17.33
C HIS A 58 5.99 -52.90 -16.91
N ALA A 59 7.21 -52.40 -16.83
CA ALA A 59 7.47 -51.00 -16.50
C ALA A 59 6.88 -50.03 -17.53
N GLN A 60 6.96 -50.36 -18.85
CA GLN A 60 6.36 -49.57 -19.91
C GLN A 60 4.81 -49.55 -19.79
N ALA A 61 4.19 -50.69 -19.49
CA ALA A 61 2.74 -50.78 -19.27
C ALA A 61 2.33 -49.94 -18.03
N TYR A 62 3.12 -49.99 -16.95
CA TYR A 62 2.92 -49.14 -15.75
C TYR A 62 3.02 -47.66 -16.06
N GLN A 63 4.02 -47.23 -16.84
CA GLN A 63 4.15 -45.83 -17.24
C GLN A 63 2.96 -45.31 -18.05
N ALA A 64 2.41 -46.15 -18.97
CA ALA A 64 1.22 -45.79 -19.73
C ALA A 64 -0.03 -45.66 -18.82
N LEU A 65 -0.23 -46.58 -17.86
CA LEU A 65 -1.29 -46.49 -16.87
C LEU A 65 -1.13 -45.28 -15.94
N SER A 66 0.09 -45.01 -15.52
CA SER A 66 0.41 -43.86 -14.69
C SER A 66 0.09 -42.53 -15.37
N ALA A 67 0.36 -42.40 -16.67
CA ALA A 67 -0.04 -41.22 -17.45
C ALA A 67 -1.56 -40.99 -17.49
N GLN A 68 -2.33 -42.08 -17.66
CA GLN A 68 -3.81 -42.02 -17.63
C GLN A 68 -4.32 -41.63 -16.23
N ALA A 69 -3.74 -42.21 -15.18
CA ALA A 69 -4.10 -41.88 -13.80
C ALA A 69 -3.78 -40.40 -13.47
N ALA A 70 -2.64 -39.88 -13.95
CA ALA A 70 -2.27 -38.47 -13.78
C ALA A 70 -3.27 -37.53 -14.50
N ALA A 71 -3.70 -37.86 -15.72
CA ALA A 71 -4.71 -37.08 -16.46
C ALA A 71 -6.06 -37.08 -15.72
N PHE A 72 -6.53 -38.23 -15.25
CA PHE A 72 -7.75 -38.35 -14.44
C PHE A 72 -7.64 -37.51 -13.15
N HIS A 73 -6.52 -37.64 -12.44
CA HIS A 73 -6.28 -36.86 -11.19
C HIS A 73 -6.34 -35.37 -11.45
N GLN A 74 -5.71 -34.88 -12.51
CA GLN A 74 -5.75 -33.45 -12.88
C GLN A 74 -7.17 -32.98 -13.16
N GLN A 75 -7.94 -33.77 -13.93
CA GLN A 75 -9.32 -33.45 -14.22
C GLN A 75 -10.19 -33.45 -12.95
N PHE A 76 -9.99 -34.41 -12.06
CA PHE A 76 -10.69 -34.49 -10.78
C PHE A 76 -10.41 -33.22 -9.91
N VAL A 77 -9.14 -32.81 -9.77
CA VAL A 77 -8.75 -31.60 -9.03
C VAL A 77 -9.41 -30.36 -9.63
N GLN A 78 -9.40 -30.22 -10.97
CA GLN A 78 -10.04 -29.09 -11.65
C GLN A 78 -11.55 -29.05 -11.42
N THR A 79 -12.21 -30.21 -11.49
CA THR A 79 -13.65 -30.31 -11.24
C THR A 79 -14.01 -29.97 -9.81
N LEU A 80 -13.17 -30.41 -8.83
CA LEU A 80 -13.37 -30.10 -7.43
C LEU A 80 -13.22 -28.61 -7.16
N ALA A 81 -12.18 -27.97 -7.70
CA ALA A 81 -11.95 -26.54 -7.59
C ALA A 81 -13.06 -25.72 -8.27
N GLY A 82 -13.52 -26.16 -9.45
CA GLY A 82 -14.64 -25.54 -10.17
C GLY A 82 -15.96 -25.63 -9.39
N GLY A 83 -16.22 -26.78 -8.75
CA GLY A 83 -17.35 -26.96 -7.86
C GLY A 83 -17.34 -26.00 -6.67
N ALA A 84 -16.20 -25.85 -6.01
CA ALA A 84 -16.04 -24.87 -4.93
C ALA A 84 -16.34 -23.44 -5.39
N GLY A 85 -15.85 -23.05 -6.56
CA GLY A 85 -16.15 -21.75 -7.17
C GLY A 85 -17.63 -21.55 -7.47
N ALA A 86 -18.33 -22.58 -7.92
CA ALA A 86 -19.77 -22.52 -8.17
C ALA A 86 -20.57 -22.32 -6.87
N TYR A 87 -20.19 -22.96 -5.76
CA TYR A 87 -20.81 -22.73 -4.45
C TYR A 87 -20.58 -21.30 -3.96
N ALA A 88 -19.34 -20.78 -4.05
CA ALA A 88 -19.02 -19.41 -3.66
C ALA A 88 -19.83 -18.38 -4.49
N ALA A 89 -19.98 -18.61 -5.79
CA ALA A 89 -20.79 -17.76 -6.65
C ALA A 89 -22.30 -17.81 -6.29
N ALA A 90 -22.82 -18.99 -5.97
CA ALA A 90 -24.21 -19.15 -5.55
C ALA A 90 -24.49 -18.45 -4.20
N GLU A 91 -23.58 -18.56 -3.23
CA GLU A 91 -23.68 -17.86 -1.94
C GLU A 91 -23.68 -16.33 -2.13
N ALA A 92 -22.75 -15.79 -2.94
CA ALA A 92 -22.70 -14.35 -3.24
C ALA A 92 -23.99 -13.88 -3.94
N GLN A 93 -24.56 -14.69 -4.81
CA GLN A 93 -25.83 -14.35 -5.48
C GLN A 93 -27.02 -14.33 -4.52
N VAL A 94 -27.12 -15.29 -3.60
CA VAL A 94 -28.15 -15.31 -2.56
C VAL A 94 -28.01 -14.10 -1.64
N GLU A 95 -26.78 -13.77 -1.22
CA GLU A 95 -26.51 -12.56 -0.42
C GLU A 95 -27.00 -11.29 -1.13
N GLN A 96 -26.65 -11.13 -2.41
CA GLN A 96 -27.08 -9.96 -3.20
C GLN A 96 -28.61 -9.88 -3.33
N GLN A 97 -29.29 -11.01 -3.58
CA GLN A 97 -30.75 -11.05 -3.66
C GLN A 97 -31.41 -10.68 -2.32
N LEU A 98 -30.87 -11.20 -1.21
CA LEU A 98 -31.34 -10.87 0.14
C LEU A 98 -31.17 -9.39 0.45
N LEU A 99 -29.98 -8.84 0.18
CA LEU A 99 -29.71 -7.41 0.34
C LEU A 99 -30.62 -6.55 -0.55
N ALA A 100 -30.86 -6.97 -1.78
CA ALA A 100 -31.80 -6.27 -2.68
C ALA A 100 -33.22 -6.26 -2.10
N ALA A 101 -33.71 -7.39 -1.60
CA ALA A 101 -35.03 -7.49 -0.98
C ALA A 101 -35.17 -6.61 0.28
N ILE A 102 -34.15 -6.63 1.15
CA ILE A 102 -34.09 -5.81 2.37
C ILE A 102 -34.03 -4.31 2.02
N ASN A 103 -33.28 -3.95 0.99
CA ASN A 103 -33.06 -2.55 0.61
C ASN A 103 -34.19 -1.97 -0.25
N ALA A 104 -34.99 -2.80 -0.93
CA ALA A 104 -36.01 -2.34 -1.87
C ALA A 104 -36.99 -1.30 -1.27
N PRO A 105 -37.54 -1.48 -0.05
CA PRO A 105 -38.48 -0.51 0.51
C PRO A 105 -37.82 0.85 0.78
N THR A 106 -36.62 0.86 1.38
CA THR A 106 -35.91 2.11 1.70
C THR A 106 -35.36 2.79 0.46
N GLN A 107 -34.97 2.03 -0.55
CA GLN A 107 -34.54 2.55 -1.83
C GLN A 107 -35.70 3.24 -2.55
N ALA A 108 -36.89 2.65 -2.53
CA ALA A 108 -38.08 3.25 -3.17
C ALA A 108 -38.60 4.49 -2.46
N LEU A 109 -38.58 4.50 -1.11
CA LEU A 109 -39.12 5.61 -0.31
C LEU A 109 -38.12 6.74 -0.08
N LEU A 110 -36.84 6.44 0.10
CA LEU A 110 -35.82 7.36 0.57
C LEU A 110 -34.63 7.52 -0.41
N GLY A 111 -34.63 6.78 -1.52
CA GLY A 111 -33.54 6.77 -2.50
C GLY A 111 -32.21 6.26 -1.97
N ARG A 112 -32.21 5.56 -0.81
CA ARG A 112 -31.02 5.01 -0.15
C ARG A 112 -31.26 3.60 0.35
N PRO A 113 -30.23 2.72 0.29
CA PRO A 113 -30.35 1.37 0.86
C PRO A 113 -30.44 1.44 2.40
N LEU A 114 -31.06 0.46 3.01
CA LEU A 114 -31.04 0.26 4.47
C LEU A 114 -29.66 -0.22 4.91
N ILE A 115 -29.10 -1.20 4.21
CA ILE A 115 -27.80 -1.83 4.47
C ILE A 115 -26.99 -1.84 3.18
N GLY A 116 -25.74 -1.38 3.25
CA GLY A 116 -24.80 -1.40 2.14
C GLY A 116 -23.85 -0.20 2.16
N ASN A 117 -22.69 -0.34 1.58
CA ASN A 117 -21.75 0.77 1.44
C ASN A 117 -22.18 1.71 0.31
N GLY A 118 -21.83 2.98 0.44
CA GLY A 118 -21.95 3.95 -0.64
C GLY A 118 -21.00 3.58 -1.80
N ALA A 119 -21.43 3.87 -3.02
CA ALA A 119 -20.57 3.70 -4.19
C ALA A 119 -19.40 4.70 -4.18
N ASP A 120 -18.22 4.24 -4.59
CA ASP A 120 -17.06 5.11 -4.77
C ASP A 120 -17.25 6.02 -5.99
N GLY A 121 -16.77 7.24 -5.92
CA GLY A 121 -16.70 8.17 -7.05
C GLY A 121 -15.71 7.67 -8.12
N ALA A 122 -16.03 7.85 -9.38
CA ALA A 122 -15.18 7.41 -10.48
C ALA A 122 -13.80 8.10 -10.46
N PRO A 123 -12.70 7.36 -10.63
CA PRO A 123 -11.35 7.92 -10.64
C PRO A 123 -11.16 8.94 -11.78
N GLY A 124 -10.47 10.02 -11.50
CA GLY A 124 -10.15 11.08 -12.48
C GLY A 124 -11.29 12.06 -12.75
N THR A 125 -12.46 11.88 -12.14
CA THR A 125 -13.65 12.72 -12.40
C THR A 125 -13.93 13.76 -11.34
N GLY A 126 -13.35 13.62 -10.13
CA GLY A 126 -13.73 14.45 -8.97
C GLY A 126 -15.15 14.18 -8.46
N GLN A 127 -15.78 13.07 -8.86
CA GLN A 127 -17.10 12.67 -8.40
C GLN A 127 -17.10 12.36 -6.90
N ALA A 128 -18.13 12.82 -6.19
CA ALA A 128 -18.30 12.50 -4.77
C ALA A 128 -18.66 11.01 -4.58
N GLY A 129 -18.22 10.44 -3.47
CA GLY A 129 -18.65 9.11 -3.01
C GLY A 129 -20.12 9.14 -2.59
N GLY A 130 -20.82 8.03 -2.83
CA GLY A 130 -22.20 7.84 -2.43
C GLY A 130 -22.37 7.70 -0.91
N ALA A 131 -23.56 8.03 -0.42
CA ALA A 131 -23.90 7.81 0.98
C ALA A 131 -24.02 6.30 1.29
N GLY A 132 -23.55 5.86 2.44
CA GLY A 132 -23.77 4.50 2.96
C GLY A 132 -25.23 4.25 3.32
N GLY A 133 -25.57 2.99 3.63
CA GLY A 133 -26.91 2.59 4.06
C GLY A 133 -27.40 3.36 5.28
N ILE A 134 -28.72 3.45 5.41
CA ILE A 134 -29.34 4.21 6.50
C ILE A 134 -28.99 3.61 7.86
N LEU A 135 -29.05 2.27 7.99
CA LEU A 135 -28.79 1.56 9.24
C LEU A 135 -27.31 1.16 9.35
N TYR A 136 -26.79 0.53 8.34
CA TYR A 136 -25.43 -0.01 8.33
C TYR A 136 -24.77 0.17 6.98
N GLY A 137 -23.53 0.69 6.98
CA GLY A 137 -22.68 0.80 5.80
C GLY A 137 -21.78 2.03 5.83
N ASN A 138 -20.64 1.92 5.22
CA ASN A 138 -19.68 3.01 5.10
C ASN A 138 -20.10 3.95 3.96
N GLY A 139 -19.74 5.20 4.06
CA GLY A 139 -19.78 6.12 2.92
C GLY A 139 -18.78 5.68 1.84
N GLY A 140 -19.12 5.86 0.56
CA GLY A 140 -18.23 5.64 -0.57
C GLY A 140 -17.09 6.66 -0.60
N ASN A 141 -15.93 6.28 -1.13
CA ASN A 141 -14.82 7.20 -1.31
C ASN A 141 -15.10 8.16 -2.47
N GLY A 142 -14.62 9.38 -2.38
CA GLY A 142 -14.64 10.32 -3.49
C GLY A 142 -13.62 9.91 -4.56
N GLY A 143 -13.98 10.12 -5.84
CA GLY A 143 -13.09 9.89 -6.96
C GLY A 143 -11.93 10.89 -6.96
N SER A 144 -10.76 10.47 -7.45
CA SER A 144 -9.65 11.39 -7.69
C SER A 144 -10.06 12.48 -8.69
N GLY A 145 -9.57 13.69 -8.51
CA GLY A 145 -9.72 14.75 -9.50
C GLY A 145 -8.84 14.53 -10.73
N ALA A 146 -9.20 15.12 -11.85
CA ALA A 146 -8.29 15.24 -12.98
C ALA A 146 -7.06 16.09 -12.62
N ALA A 147 -6.04 16.09 -13.48
CA ALA A 147 -4.81 16.86 -13.27
C ALA A 147 -5.12 18.34 -12.97
N GLY A 148 -4.65 18.83 -11.84
CA GLY A 148 -4.92 20.21 -11.36
C GLY A 148 -6.29 20.42 -10.73
N GLN A 149 -7.14 19.39 -10.62
CA GLN A 149 -8.46 19.50 -9.99
C GLN A 149 -8.50 18.80 -8.63
N ALA A 150 -9.42 19.25 -7.78
CA ALA A 150 -9.68 18.60 -6.50
C ALA A 150 -10.39 17.27 -6.69
N GLY A 151 -10.10 16.30 -5.80
CA GLY A 151 -10.87 15.06 -5.72
C GLY A 151 -12.27 15.30 -5.16
N GLY A 152 -13.19 14.39 -5.46
CA GLY A 152 -14.55 14.38 -4.96
C GLY A 152 -14.62 14.14 -3.44
N ALA A 153 -15.65 14.69 -2.82
CA ALA A 153 -15.89 14.47 -1.39
C ALA A 153 -16.21 13.00 -1.10
N GLY A 154 -15.79 12.49 0.07
CA GLY A 154 -16.23 11.19 0.57
C GLY A 154 -17.70 11.26 1.00
N GLY A 155 -18.44 10.17 0.77
CA GLY A 155 -19.83 10.02 1.17
C GLY A 155 -19.99 9.85 2.68
N PRO A 156 -21.11 10.29 3.27
CA PRO A 156 -21.40 10.07 4.68
C PRO A 156 -21.86 8.63 4.93
N ALA A 157 -21.59 8.09 6.12
CA ALA A 157 -22.26 6.87 6.60
C ALA A 157 -23.68 7.16 7.10
N GLY A 158 -24.44 6.11 7.45
CA GLY A 158 -25.75 6.23 8.08
C GLY A 158 -25.68 6.22 9.61
N LEU A 159 -26.39 5.24 10.22
CA LEU A 159 -26.39 5.07 11.69
C LEU A 159 -25.06 4.48 12.18
N ILE A 160 -24.63 3.40 11.57
CA ILE A 160 -23.39 2.68 11.88
C ILE A 160 -22.55 2.56 10.61
N GLY A 161 -21.30 3.04 10.66
CA GLY A 161 -20.34 2.97 9.55
C GLY A 161 -19.39 4.15 9.55
N HIS A 162 -18.32 4.01 8.80
CA HIS A 162 -17.30 5.05 8.65
C HIS A 162 -17.64 5.99 7.49
N GLY A 163 -17.29 7.24 7.61
CA GLY A 163 -17.34 8.17 6.47
C GLY A 163 -16.34 7.79 5.39
N GLY A 164 -16.69 7.99 4.12
CA GLY A 164 -15.79 7.78 2.98
C GLY A 164 -14.65 8.79 2.98
N SER A 165 -13.49 8.40 2.47
CA SER A 165 -12.38 9.30 2.24
C SER A 165 -12.58 10.08 0.93
N GLY A 166 -12.00 11.28 0.79
CA GLY A 166 -12.15 12.04 -0.45
C GLY A 166 -11.64 13.46 -0.34
N GLY A 167 -11.97 14.31 -1.30
CA GLY A 167 -11.63 15.73 -1.28
C GLY A 167 -11.92 16.35 0.10
N ALA A 168 -13.18 16.30 0.54
CA ALA A 168 -13.53 16.39 1.96
C ALA A 168 -13.89 14.99 2.46
N GLY A 169 -13.48 14.60 3.66
CA GLY A 169 -13.86 13.33 4.26
C GLY A 169 -15.35 13.30 4.62
N GLY A 170 -16.03 12.19 4.36
CA GLY A 170 -17.42 11.98 4.72
C GLY A 170 -17.62 11.87 6.24
N HIS A 171 -18.81 12.23 6.72
CA HIS A 171 -19.15 12.06 8.13
C HIS A 171 -19.24 10.58 8.51
N GLY A 172 -18.74 10.23 9.69
CA GLY A 172 -18.97 8.91 10.30
C GLY A 172 -20.45 8.73 10.68
N GLY A 173 -20.82 7.48 11.00
CA GLY A 173 -22.18 7.14 11.39
C GLY A 173 -22.65 7.91 12.60
N TRP A 174 -23.95 8.21 12.66
CA TRP A 174 -24.54 8.98 13.74
C TRP A 174 -24.31 8.34 15.11
N LEU A 175 -24.48 7.02 15.22
CA LEU A 175 -24.28 6.29 16.48
C LEU A 175 -22.83 5.84 16.62
N TRP A 176 -22.28 5.18 15.62
CA TRP A 176 -20.95 4.58 15.66
C TRP A 176 -20.25 4.71 14.32
N GLY A 177 -19.02 5.22 14.32
CA GLY A 177 -18.15 5.26 13.17
C GLY A 177 -17.23 6.48 13.14
N ASN A 178 -16.07 6.30 12.54
CA ASN A 178 -15.10 7.38 12.38
C ASN A 178 -15.46 8.25 11.18
N GLY A 179 -15.10 9.52 11.26
CA GLY A 179 -15.12 10.39 10.08
C GLY A 179 -14.11 9.95 9.04
N GLY A 180 -14.42 10.15 7.77
CA GLY A 180 -13.55 9.88 6.64
C GLY A 180 -12.35 10.82 6.57
N VAL A 181 -11.24 10.35 6.04
CA VAL A 181 -10.03 11.17 5.85
C VAL A 181 -10.22 12.12 4.68
N GLY A 182 -9.76 13.36 4.80
CA GLY A 182 -9.69 14.31 3.70
C GLY A 182 -8.65 13.89 2.66
N GLY A 183 -8.94 14.07 1.38
CA GLY A 183 -8.03 13.78 0.28
C GLY A 183 -6.89 14.76 0.20
N SER A 184 -5.75 14.30 -0.27
CA SER A 184 -4.60 15.17 -0.53
C SER A 184 -4.89 16.09 -1.71
N GLY A 185 -4.41 17.31 -1.64
CA GLY A 185 -4.42 18.25 -2.76
C GLY A 185 -3.53 17.74 -3.91
N GLY A 186 -3.96 17.94 -5.15
CA GLY A 186 -3.17 17.64 -6.34
C GLY A 186 -1.93 18.52 -6.42
N ALA A 187 -0.84 17.99 -6.94
CA ALA A 187 0.32 18.81 -7.26
C ALA A 187 -0.02 19.81 -8.39
N GLY A 188 0.58 20.98 -8.36
CA GLY A 188 0.48 21.95 -9.45
C GLY A 188 0.98 21.36 -10.77
N VAL A 189 0.26 21.60 -11.86
CA VAL A 189 0.60 21.14 -13.21
C VAL A 189 0.84 22.35 -14.11
N GLY A 190 2.02 22.49 -14.65
CA GLY A 190 2.47 23.64 -15.41
C GLY A 190 3.34 24.60 -14.60
N ALA A 191 4.13 25.43 -15.30
CA ALA A 191 5.12 26.30 -14.72
C ALA A 191 4.46 27.33 -13.77
N GLY A 192 4.86 27.33 -12.50
CA GLY A 192 4.42 28.31 -11.50
C GLY A 192 2.99 28.08 -10.97
N VAL A 193 2.33 26.96 -11.32
CA VAL A 193 0.99 26.65 -10.81
C VAL A 193 1.07 26.16 -9.37
N ALA A 194 0.19 26.71 -8.52
CA ALA A 194 0.09 26.33 -7.11
C ALA A 194 -0.42 24.89 -6.94
N GLY A 195 -0.01 24.23 -5.87
CA GLY A 195 -0.58 22.95 -5.43
C GLY A 195 -2.01 23.13 -4.90
N GLY A 196 -2.86 22.14 -5.10
CA GLY A 196 -4.21 22.10 -4.55
C GLY A 196 -4.22 22.01 -3.02
N HIS A 197 -5.25 22.52 -2.38
CA HIS A 197 -5.45 22.38 -0.93
C HIS A 197 -5.85 20.96 -0.56
N GLY A 198 -5.39 20.48 0.60
CA GLY A 198 -5.86 19.26 1.22
C GLY A 198 -7.30 19.41 1.71
N GLY A 199 -8.09 18.37 1.59
CA GLY A 199 -9.47 18.37 2.06
C GLY A 199 -9.58 18.20 3.58
N ALA A 200 -10.66 18.75 4.14
CA ALA A 200 -10.95 18.56 5.56
C ALA A 200 -11.32 17.10 5.87
N GLY A 201 -10.97 16.61 7.05
CA GLY A 201 -11.46 15.33 7.57
C GLY A 201 -12.92 15.44 8.00
N GLY A 202 -13.68 14.34 7.88
CA GLY A 202 -15.05 14.23 8.31
C GLY A 202 -15.17 14.13 9.84
N ALA A 203 -16.28 14.64 10.39
CA ALA A 203 -16.58 14.48 11.81
C ALA A 203 -17.17 13.10 12.10
N ALA A 204 -16.96 12.56 13.30
CA ALA A 204 -17.70 11.42 13.84
C ALA A 204 -19.05 11.88 14.44
N GLY A 205 -19.99 10.92 14.62
CA GLY A 205 -21.27 11.17 15.27
C GLY A 205 -21.18 11.10 16.80
N LEU A 206 -21.82 10.08 17.42
CA LEU A 206 -21.82 9.90 18.87
C LEU A 206 -20.52 9.26 19.37
N TRP A 207 -20.09 8.17 18.73
CA TRP A 207 -18.89 7.38 19.05
C TRP A 207 -17.99 7.27 17.82
N GLY A 208 -16.73 7.65 17.93
CA GLY A 208 -15.73 7.50 16.90
C GLY A 208 -14.76 8.66 16.83
N ALA A 209 -13.63 8.47 16.19
CA ALA A 209 -12.65 9.52 15.95
C ALA A 209 -13.02 10.37 14.72
N GLY A 210 -12.68 11.64 14.74
CA GLY A 210 -12.71 12.49 13.57
C GLY A 210 -11.67 12.03 12.53
N GLY A 211 -11.98 12.18 11.25
CA GLY A 211 -11.05 11.90 10.16
C GLY A 211 -9.88 12.86 10.12
N GLY A 212 -8.71 12.40 9.70
CA GLY A 212 -7.57 13.29 9.46
C GLY A 212 -7.81 14.23 8.28
N GLY A 213 -7.25 15.45 8.32
CA GLY A 213 -7.19 16.34 7.16
C GLY A 213 -6.18 15.83 6.12
N GLY A 214 -6.47 16.08 4.84
CA GLY A 214 -5.59 15.75 3.73
C GLY A 214 -4.39 16.70 3.63
N ASN A 215 -3.29 16.24 3.08
CA ASN A 215 -2.12 17.09 2.84
C ASN A 215 -2.34 18.05 1.67
N GLY A 216 -1.79 19.24 1.72
CA GLY A 216 -1.70 20.13 0.57
C GLY A 216 -0.78 19.57 -0.52
N GLY A 217 -1.10 19.84 -1.78
CA GLY A 217 -0.29 19.50 -2.94
C GLY A 217 0.93 20.41 -3.06
N ASN A 218 1.99 19.93 -3.68
CA ASN A 218 3.19 20.73 -3.96
C ASN A 218 2.94 21.68 -5.14
N GLY A 219 3.53 22.86 -5.09
CA GLY A 219 3.57 23.77 -6.25
C GLY A 219 4.41 23.21 -7.40
N ALA A 220 4.22 23.72 -8.60
CA ALA A 220 5.00 23.34 -9.78
C ALA A 220 6.21 24.25 -10.01
N ASP A 221 7.34 23.66 -10.38
CA ASP A 221 8.57 24.38 -10.72
C ASP A 221 8.37 25.26 -11.95
N ALA A 222 9.07 26.41 -11.97
CA ALA A 222 9.07 27.32 -13.10
C ALA A 222 10.48 27.76 -13.49
N ASN A 223 10.68 28.01 -14.79
CA ASN A 223 11.98 28.47 -15.30
C ASN A 223 12.01 29.99 -15.52
N ILE A 224 10.91 30.60 -15.90
CA ILE A 224 10.78 32.00 -16.34
C ILE A 224 9.76 32.83 -15.54
N VAL A 225 9.06 32.17 -14.60
CA VAL A 225 8.14 32.83 -13.65
C VAL A 225 8.43 32.35 -12.22
N SER A 226 7.74 32.89 -11.24
CA SER A 226 7.86 32.39 -9.86
C SER A 226 7.41 30.94 -9.78
N GLY A 227 8.04 30.15 -8.89
CA GLY A 227 7.58 28.80 -8.55
C GLY A 227 6.17 28.84 -7.98
N GLY A 228 5.37 27.80 -8.20
CA GLY A 228 4.05 27.68 -7.62
C GLY A 228 4.08 27.52 -6.11
N ASP A 229 3.10 28.07 -5.43
CA ASP A 229 2.94 27.90 -3.98
C ASP A 229 2.49 26.49 -3.63
N GLY A 230 2.86 25.99 -2.45
CA GLY A 230 2.31 24.77 -1.88
C GLY A 230 0.86 24.98 -1.41
N GLY A 231 0.00 23.98 -1.61
CA GLY A 231 -1.38 24.00 -1.13
C GLY A 231 -1.46 23.91 0.40
N LEU A 232 -2.52 24.44 0.98
CA LEU A 232 -2.78 24.34 2.43
C LEU A 232 -3.12 22.90 2.82
N GLY A 233 -2.73 22.48 4.03
CA GLY A 233 -3.21 21.25 4.63
C GLY A 233 -4.66 21.37 5.09
N GLY A 234 -5.46 20.32 4.94
CA GLY A 234 -6.86 20.27 5.38
C GLY A 234 -6.99 20.19 6.90
N ALA A 235 -8.06 20.73 7.45
CA ALA A 235 -8.36 20.59 8.88
C ALA A 235 -8.75 19.15 9.23
N GLY A 236 -8.41 18.68 10.43
CA GLY A 236 -8.93 17.44 10.99
C GLY A 236 -10.39 17.54 11.38
N GLY A 237 -11.14 16.45 11.26
CA GLY A 237 -12.55 16.35 11.66
C GLY A 237 -12.73 16.30 13.18
N GLY A 238 -13.88 16.73 13.68
CA GLY A 238 -14.22 16.63 15.10
C GLY A 238 -14.47 15.20 15.54
N GLY A 239 -14.02 14.82 16.75
CA GLY A 239 -14.36 13.55 17.41
C GLY A 239 -15.82 13.46 17.80
N GLY A 240 -16.26 12.26 18.20
CA GLY A 240 -17.63 11.95 18.56
C GLY A 240 -18.11 12.67 19.82
N TRP A 241 -19.42 12.85 19.92
CA TRP A 241 -20.05 13.63 20.98
C TRP A 241 -19.92 13.00 22.37
N LEU A 242 -19.90 11.68 22.47
CA LEU A 242 -19.74 10.97 23.75
C LEU A 242 -18.31 10.51 23.95
N TYR A 243 -17.71 9.93 22.92
CA TYR A 243 -16.33 9.45 22.92
C TYR A 243 -15.70 9.61 21.53
N GLY A 244 -14.55 10.28 21.44
CA GLY A 244 -13.80 10.33 20.21
C GLY A 244 -12.75 11.44 20.17
N ASP A 245 -11.58 11.07 19.68
CA ASP A 245 -10.52 12.03 19.44
C ASP A 245 -10.78 12.84 18.17
N GLY A 246 -10.35 14.07 18.16
CA GLY A 246 -10.31 14.89 16.95
C GLY A 246 -9.27 14.36 15.97
N GLY A 247 -9.55 14.42 14.66
CA GLY A 247 -8.63 14.05 13.61
C GLY A 247 -7.42 15.00 13.54
N ALA A 248 -6.25 14.49 13.13
CA ALA A 248 -5.09 15.35 12.90
C ALA A 248 -5.31 16.26 11.69
N GLY A 249 -4.75 17.47 11.70
CA GLY A 249 -4.67 18.34 10.53
C GLY A 249 -3.66 17.82 9.51
N GLY A 250 -3.92 18.03 8.22
CA GLY A 250 -3.02 17.68 7.13
C GLY A 250 -1.81 18.62 7.05
N HIS A 251 -0.72 18.14 6.46
CA HIS A 251 0.46 18.98 6.22
C HIS A 251 0.26 19.93 5.04
N GLY A 252 0.86 21.11 5.09
CA GLY A 252 0.94 22.00 3.93
C GLY A 252 1.87 21.45 2.86
N GLY A 253 1.57 21.74 1.59
CA GLY A 253 2.38 21.40 0.43
C GLY A 253 3.66 22.24 0.36
N GLN A 254 4.67 21.75 -0.37
CA GLN A 254 5.91 22.49 -0.58
C GLN A 254 5.74 23.50 -1.70
N GLY A 255 6.31 24.69 -1.51
CA GLY A 255 6.48 25.67 -2.57
C GLY A 255 7.55 25.22 -3.57
N ALA A 256 7.41 25.60 -4.82
CA ALA A 256 8.26 25.18 -5.92
C ALA A 256 9.37 26.18 -6.23
N ILE A 257 10.36 25.75 -7.01
CA ILE A 257 11.50 26.54 -7.45
C ILE A 257 11.12 27.40 -8.66
N GLY A 258 11.48 28.70 -8.65
CA GLY A 258 11.21 29.62 -9.77
C GLY A 258 12.15 30.82 -9.76
N LEU A 259 11.87 31.86 -10.57
CA LEU A 259 12.56 33.18 -10.49
C LEU A 259 12.34 33.82 -9.11
N GLY A 260 11.11 33.69 -8.57
CA GLY A 260 10.81 33.79 -7.14
C GLY A 260 10.42 32.42 -6.62
N GLY A 261 10.90 31.99 -5.47
CA GLY A 261 10.45 30.73 -4.87
C GLY A 261 8.98 30.79 -4.51
N GLY A 262 8.23 29.72 -4.71
CA GLY A 262 6.86 29.59 -4.20
C GLY A 262 6.84 29.49 -2.68
N ALA A 263 5.79 29.99 -2.04
CA ALA A 263 5.60 29.83 -0.60
C ALA A 263 5.22 28.37 -0.26
N GLY A 264 5.63 27.88 0.89
CA GLY A 264 5.10 26.64 1.44
C GLY A 264 3.67 26.86 1.95
N GLY A 265 2.79 25.87 1.78
CA GLY A 265 1.44 25.91 2.33
C GLY A 265 1.43 25.74 3.86
N ASP A 266 0.45 26.36 4.53
CA ASP A 266 0.27 26.17 5.97
C ASP A 266 -0.28 24.77 6.28
N GLY A 267 0.07 24.23 7.45
CA GLY A 267 -0.55 23.00 7.97
C GLY A 267 -1.97 23.25 8.43
N GLY A 268 -2.82 22.22 8.26
CA GLY A 268 -4.21 22.25 8.72
C GLY A 268 -4.32 22.19 10.24
N GLN A 269 -5.42 22.72 10.78
CA GLN A 269 -5.73 22.64 12.20
C GLN A 269 -6.14 21.22 12.57
N GLY A 270 -5.78 20.77 13.79
CA GLY A 270 -6.33 19.53 14.35
C GLY A 270 -7.80 19.70 14.67
N GLY A 271 -8.57 18.63 14.51
CA GLY A 271 -9.98 18.59 14.87
C GLY A 271 -10.19 18.66 16.38
N ALA A 272 -11.34 19.17 16.81
CA ALA A 272 -11.70 19.23 18.21
C ALA A 272 -11.97 17.82 18.75
N GLY A 273 -11.36 17.44 19.90
CA GLY A 273 -11.86 16.35 20.71
C GLY A 273 -13.18 16.76 21.34
N ARG A 274 -14.15 15.88 21.35
CA ARG A 274 -15.48 16.13 21.89
C ARG A 274 -15.80 15.04 22.92
N GLY A 275 -16.88 15.26 23.65
CA GLY A 275 -17.38 14.26 24.59
C GLY A 275 -16.67 14.24 25.94
N LEU A 276 -17.01 13.23 26.74
CA LEU A 276 -16.48 13.04 28.09
C LEU A 276 -15.02 12.59 28.08
N TRP A 277 -14.60 11.88 27.03
CA TRP A 277 -13.22 11.37 26.83
C TRP A 277 -12.85 11.49 25.35
N GLY A 278 -12.23 12.59 24.97
CA GLY A 278 -11.69 12.80 23.63
C GLY A 278 -10.60 13.86 23.65
N THR A 279 -9.49 13.57 22.99
CA THR A 279 -8.38 14.52 22.82
C THR A 279 -8.52 15.28 21.51
N GLY A 280 -8.10 16.53 21.48
CA GLY A 280 -7.98 17.27 20.23
C GLY A 280 -6.92 16.66 19.33
N GLY A 281 -7.14 16.70 18.00
CA GLY A 281 -6.17 16.26 17.02
C GLY A 281 -4.95 17.19 16.96
N ALA A 282 -3.79 16.65 16.59
CA ALA A 282 -2.60 17.47 16.34
C ALA A 282 -2.79 18.34 15.09
N GLY A 283 -2.25 19.57 15.09
CA GLY A 283 -2.16 20.37 13.88
C GLY A 283 -1.13 19.80 12.89
N GLY A 284 -1.34 20.04 11.59
CA GLY A 284 -0.39 19.68 10.54
C GLY A 284 0.84 20.61 10.52
N HIS A 285 1.92 20.13 9.93
CA HIS A 285 3.12 20.97 9.72
C HIS A 285 2.94 21.82 8.46
N GLY A 286 3.49 23.04 8.46
CA GLY A 286 3.60 23.86 7.26
C GLY A 286 4.59 23.25 6.26
N GLY A 287 4.37 23.50 4.97
CA GLY A 287 5.27 23.14 3.89
C GLY A 287 6.51 24.02 3.85
N GLN A 288 7.57 23.54 3.20
CA GLN A 288 8.76 24.36 2.97
C GLN A 288 8.56 25.29 1.76
N GLY A 289 9.07 26.50 1.83
CA GLY A 289 9.11 27.40 0.67
C GLY A 289 10.09 26.91 -0.39
N GLY A 290 9.79 27.20 -1.65
CA GLY A 290 10.63 26.90 -2.81
C GLY A 290 11.87 27.79 -2.87
N GLY A 291 12.93 27.32 -3.52
CA GLY A 291 14.16 28.09 -3.76
C GLY A 291 14.02 29.07 -4.93
N THR A 292 14.77 30.16 -4.90
CA THR A 292 14.87 31.10 -6.04
C THR A 292 15.95 30.64 -7.03
N ARG A 293 15.62 30.69 -8.35
CA ARG A 293 16.61 30.57 -9.43
C ARG A 293 17.10 31.96 -9.78
N GLY A 294 18.19 32.41 -9.11
CA GLY A 294 18.83 33.67 -9.45
C GLY A 294 19.51 33.61 -10.84
N PRO A 295 19.67 34.75 -11.55
CA PRO A 295 20.31 34.81 -12.87
C PRO A 295 21.79 34.36 -12.91
N THR A 296 22.40 34.05 -11.79
CA THR A 296 23.77 33.59 -11.65
C THR A 296 23.95 32.07 -11.72
N ALA A 297 22.89 31.26 -11.88
CA ALA A 297 23.02 29.79 -11.93
C ALA A 297 23.69 29.28 -13.22
N ALA A 298 23.77 30.09 -14.29
CA ALA A 298 24.43 29.69 -15.54
C ALA A 298 25.98 29.67 -15.47
N ARG A 299 26.59 30.24 -14.40
CA ARG A 299 28.06 30.26 -14.22
C ARG A 299 28.59 29.33 -13.13
N SER A 300 27.75 28.67 -12.35
CA SER A 300 28.21 27.86 -11.21
C SER A 300 28.34 26.35 -11.48
N GLY A 301 28.27 25.92 -12.73
CA GLY A 301 28.48 24.50 -13.13
C GLY A 301 29.82 23.90 -12.67
N ARG A 302 30.76 24.73 -12.18
CA ARG A 302 32.05 24.25 -11.61
C ARG A 302 32.10 24.16 -10.09
N HIS A 303 31.16 24.76 -9.37
CA HIS A 303 31.16 24.69 -7.88
C HIS A 303 30.28 23.58 -7.27
N GLY A 304 29.31 23.08 -8.00
CA GLY A 304 28.43 21.99 -7.54
C GLY A 304 29.17 20.68 -7.21
N ARG A 305 30.25 20.37 -7.94
CA ARG A 305 31.07 19.15 -7.69
C ARG A 305 31.83 19.19 -6.35
N ARG A 306 32.15 20.36 -5.80
CA ARG A 306 32.85 20.44 -4.52
C ARG A 306 31.90 20.33 -3.32
N GLY A 307 30.69 20.83 -3.42
CA GLY A 307 29.65 20.73 -2.39
C GLY A 307 29.19 19.28 -2.17
N TRP A 308 28.90 18.58 -3.25
CA TRP A 308 28.49 17.17 -3.21
C TRP A 308 29.58 16.25 -2.63
N ARG A 309 30.85 16.46 -2.95
CA ARG A 309 31.94 15.69 -2.36
C ARG A 309 32.07 15.95 -0.84
N ARG A 310 31.86 17.17 -0.37
CA ARG A 310 31.87 17.48 1.06
C ARG A 310 30.67 16.91 1.82
N TRP A 311 29.48 16.89 1.19
CA TRP A 311 28.28 16.30 1.78
C TRP A 311 28.39 14.79 1.85
N ALA A 312 28.77 14.11 0.77
CA ALA A 312 28.99 12.67 0.72
C ALA A 312 30.08 12.20 1.72
N ASP A 313 31.15 12.97 1.89
CA ASP A 313 32.21 12.67 2.88
C ASP A 313 31.71 12.86 4.33
N ARG A 314 30.82 13.82 4.58
CA ARG A 314 30.20 14.06 5.89
C ARG A 314 29.21 12.93 6.23
N GLN A 315 28.43 12.46 5.28
CA GLN A 315 27.52 11.29 5.42
C GLN A 315 28.30 9.99 5.67
N ARG A 316 29.39 9.75 4.93
CA ARG A 316 30.25 8.56 5.12
C ARG A 316 30.93 8.59 6.51
N ARG A 317 31.35 9.74 7.02
CA ARG A 317 31.92 9.89 8.38
C ARG A 317 30.87 9.69 9.48
N GLY A 318 29.64 10.16 9.27
CA GLY A 318 28.51 9.96 10.19
C GLY A 318 28.13 8.47 10.32
N ARG A 319 28.06 7.73 9.21
CA ARG A 319 27.77 6.29 9.19
C ARG A 319 28.88 5.46 9.86
N ARG A 320 30.17 5.82 9.67
CA ARG A 320 31.30 5.16 10.33
C ARG A 320 31.30 5.40 11.85
N ARG A 321 30.96 6.61 12.32
CA ARG A 321 30.85 6.91 13.76
C ARG A 321 29.70 6.19 14.44
N ARG A 322 28.54 6.02 13.77
CA ARG A 322 27.39 5.25 14.28
C ARG A 322 27.70 3.74 14.35
N ARG A 323 28.47 3.19 13.38
CA ARG A 323 28.90 1.79 13.40
C ARG A 323 29.87 1.50 14.54
N CYS A 324 30.82 2.39 14.81
CA CYS A 324 31.72 2.24 15.95
C CYS A 324 31.06 2.46 17.32
N ARG A 325 29.94 3.22 17.43
CA ARG A 325 29.18 3.35 18.68
C ARG A 325 28.35 2.08 18.98
N ARG A 326 27.85 1.40 17.97
CA ARG A 326 27.05 0.16 18.15
C ARG A 326 27.93 -1.02 18.58
N VAL A 327 29.21 -1.04 18.16
CA VAL A 327 30.19 -2.08 18.56
C VAL A 327 30.73 -1.89 19.99
N ARG A 328 30.49 -0.74 20.65
CA ARG A 328 30.96 -0.48 22.03
C ARG A 328 30.17 -1.23 23.11
N ARG A 329 29.02 -1.87 22.77
CA ARG A 329 28.25 -2.73 23.68
C ARG A 329 28.59 -4.22 23.62
N GLY A 330 29.52 -4.63 22.74
CA GLY A 330 30.06 -5.99 22.71
C GLY A 330 31.48 -5.99 22.19
N ARG A 331 32.41 -6.40 23.02
CA ARG A 331 33.86 -6.68 22.79
C ARG A 331 34.62 -5.71 21.85
N ARG A 332 35.62 -5.04 22.40
CA ARG A 332 36.58 -4.14 21.71
C ARG A 332 37.31 -4.88 20.57
N SER A 333 36.96 -4.67 19.30
CA SER A 333 37.69 -5.24 18.17
C SER A 333 38.94 -4.40 17.85
N ARG A 334 40.06 -5.11 17.60
CA ARG A 334 41.37 -4.51 17.22
C ARG A 334 41.29 -3.62 15.96
N ARG A 335 40.25 -3.76 15.15
CA ARG A 335 40.01 -3.00 13.90
C ARG A 335 39.68 -1.53 14.15
N CYS A 336 38.90 -1.19 15.19
CA CYS A 336 38.56 0.21 15.53
C CYS A 336 39.76 0.98 16.14
N ARG A 337 40.77 0.31 16.72
CA ARG A 337 42.01 0.96 17.17
C ARG A 337 42.91 1.39 16.00
N ARG A 338 43.07 0.54 14.97
CA ARG A 338 43.87 0.85 13.77
C ARG A 338 43.31 2.05 13.00
N GLU A 339 42.00 2.15 12.87
CA GLU A 339 41.35 3.26 12.14
C GLU A 339 41.53 4.62 12.86
N ARG A 340 41.56 4.66 14.20
CA ARG A 340 41.82 5.89 14.96
C ARG A 340 43.29 6.37 14.85
N HIS A 341 44.24 5.45 14.75
CA HIS A 341 45.64 5.81 14.53
C HIS A 341 45.86 6.37 13.12
N ALA A 342 45.23 5.80 12.10
CA ALA A 342 45.31 6.29 10.73
C ALA A 342 44.70 7.72 10.57
N ASP A 343 43.61 8.03 11.31
CA ASP A 343 42.94 9.33 11.22
C ASP A 343 43.79 10.43 11.98
N ARG A 344 44.46 10.07 13.07
CA ARG A 344 45.42 10.96 13.76
C ARG A 344 46.64 11.28 12.91
N ALA A 345 47.20 10.27 12.21
CA ALA A 345 48.35 10.46 11.32
C ALA A 345 48.01 11.38 10.12
N ARG A 346 46.85 11.24 9.52
CA ARG A 346 46.37 12.12 8.44
C ARG A 346 46.15 13.57 8.89
N ARG A 347 45.69 13.81 10.12
CA ARG A 347 45.52 15.16 10.68
C ARG A 347 46.88 15.85 10.94
N ARG A 348 47.91 15.12 11.41
CA ARG A 348 49.26 15.63 11.58
C ARG A 348 49.90 16.02 10.25
N ARG A 349 49.76 15.20 9.19
CA ARG A 349 50.26 15.54 7.85
C ARG A 349 49.58 16.77 7.23
N ARG A 350 48.26 16.98 7.45
CA ARG A 350 47.56 18.18 7.00
C ARG A 350 47.94 19.45 7.76
N ARG A 351 48.28 19.35 9.05
CA ARG A 351 48.81 20.52 9.82
C ARG A 351 50.21 20.93 9.34
N ARG A 352 51.10 19.97 9.09
CA ARG A 352 52.45 20.28 8.55
C ARG A 352 52.43 20.91 7.17
N ARG A 353 51.53 20.45 6.25
CA ARG A 353 51.37 21.11 4.93
C ARG A 353 50.75 22.50 5.00
N ARG A 354 49.99 22.85 6.02
CA ARG A 354 49.49 24.23 6.19
C ARG A 354 50.47 25.19 6.80
N GLN A 355 51.52 24.70 7.46
CA GLN A 355 52.61 25.53 8.02
C GLN A 355 53.74 25.79 7.01
N GLN A 356 53.80 25.04 5.90
CA GLN A 356 54.76 25.27 4.81
C GLN A 356 54.28 26.27 3.73
N PHE A 357 53.06 26.75 3.82
CA PHE A 357 52.46 27.73 2.91
C PHE A 357 51.97 29.01 3.64
N ARG A 358 52.55 29.31 4.79
CA ARG A 358 52.53 30.61 5.44
C ARG A 358 54.03 31.06 5.57
#